data_81e5e021ed8f7e23d92b64fecf80f61e
#
_entry.id   81e5e021ed8f7e23d92b64fecf80f61e
#
_cell.length_a   1.000
_cell.length_b   1.000
_cell.length_c   1.000
_cell.angle_alpha   90.00
_cell.angle_beta   90.00
_cell.angle_gamma   90.00
#
_symmetry.space_group_name_H-M   'P 1'
#
loop_
_entity.id
_entity.type
_entity.pdbx_description
1 polymer ?
#
loop_
_entity_poly.entity_id
_entity_poly.type
_entity_poly.pdbx_seq_one_letter_code
_entity_poly.pdbx_strand_id
1 'polypeptide(L)'
;MKARITMITIGVDDLERALRFYRDGLGLKTEGIIGQQFEHGAVAFFDLQSGLKLAIWPRESIAHDSGLPPGSSGATEFTLGHNVLSKAEADAVMKQARDAGAVIVKAAQDTFWGGYAGYFQDPDKHVWEVAWNPDLLPADPS
;
A
#
# COMPACT_ATOMS: atom_id res chain seq x y z
N MET A 1 -3.71 -14.63 20.92
CA MET A 1 -3.25 -14.42 19.51
C MET A 1 -1.75 -14.20 19.51
N LYS A 2 -1.01 -14.85 18.61
CA LYS A 2 0.41 -14.53 18.44
C LYS A 2 0.54 -13.16 17.77
N ALA A 3 1.58 -12.41 18.13
CA ALA A 3 1.81 -11.04 17.61
C ALA A 3 2.33 -11.08 16.16
N ARG A 4 1.42 -11.36 15.21
CA ARG A 4 1.79 -11.57 13.81
C ARG A 4 0.66 -11.16 12.89
N ILE A 5 0.98 -10.35 11.89
CA ILE A 5 0.12 -10.02 10.76
C ILE A 5 0.86 -10.51 9.51
N THR A 6 0.20 -11.33 8.69
CA THR A 6 0.82 -11.91 7.49
C THR A 6 0.13 -11.49 6.20
N MET A 7 -0.99 -10.79 6.31
CA MET A 7 -1.76 -10.32 5.16
C MET A 7 -2.40 -8.98 5.48
N ILE A 8 -2.23 -8.03 4.57
CA ILE A 8 -2.98 -6.76 4.57
C ILE A 8 -3.80 -6.77 3.29
N THR A 9 -5.12 -6.74 3.40
CA THR A 9 -6.01 -6.67 2.24
C THR A 9 -6.64 -5.29 2.20
N ILE A 10 -6.49 -4.61 1.07
CA ILE A 10 -7.09 -3.29 0.86
C ILE A 10 -8.18 -3.40 -0.21
N GLY A 11 -9.31 -2.73 0.05
CA GLY A 11 -10.43 -2.68 -0.88
C GLY A 11 -10.18 -1.71 -2.01
N VAL A 12 -10.46 -2.12 -3.24
CA VAL A 12 -10.27 -1.29 -4.42
C VAL A 12 -11.55 -1.25 -5.25
N ASP A 13 -11.74 -0.20 -6.05
CA ASP A 13 -12.91 -0.09 -6.92
C ASP A 13 -12.64 -0.74 -8.28
N ASP A 14 -11.42 -0.59 -8.79
CA ASP A 14 -10.98 -1.11 -10.08
C ASP A 14 -9.71 -1.93 -9.89
N LEU A 15 -9.85 -3.25 -9.93
CA LEU A 15 -8.73 -4.16 -9.66
C LEU A 15 -7.60 -4.02 -10.68
N GLU A 16 -7.93 -3.84 -11.96
CA GLU A 16 -6.92 -3.65 -13.02
C GLU A 16 -6.13 -2.35 -12.82
N ARG A 17 -6.82 -1.28 -12.46
CA ARG A 17 -6.18 0.01 -12.17
C ARG A 17 -5.26 -0.10 -10.96
N ALA A 18 -5.72 -0.73 -9.89
CA ALA A 18 -4.92 -0.95 -8.70
C ALA A 18 -3.69 -1.82 -9.00
N LEU A 19 -3.87 -2.88 -9.79
CA LEU A 19 -2.77 -3.75 -10.21
C LEU A 19 -1.69 -2.96 -10.96
N ARG A 20 -2.08 -2.12 -11.92
CA ARG A 20 -1.13 -1.28 -12.65
C ARG A 20 -0.36 -0.33 -11.74
N PHE A 21 -1.07 0.27 -10.78
CA PHE A 21 -0.43 1.19 -9.82
C PHE A 21 0.66 0.47 -9.00
N TYR A 22 0.32 -0.65 -8.37
CA TYR A 22 1.25 -1.35 -7.47
C TYR A 22 2.31 -2.15 -8.21
N ARG A 23 1.95 -2.82 -9.30
CA ARG A 23 2.89 -3.62 -10.09
C ARG A 23 3.78 -2.75 -10.98
N ASP A 24 3.16 -1.99 -11.87
CA ASP A 24 3.89 -1.24 -12.90
C ASP A 24 4.42 0.09 -12.34
N GLY A 25 3.62 0.75 -11.51
CA GLY A 25 3.98 2.04 -10.93
C GLY A 25 4.99 1.93 -9.79
N LEU A 26 4.71 1.11 -8.78
CA LEU A 26 5.58 0.95 -7.62
C LEU A 26 6.57 -0.19 -7.76
N GLY A 27 6.42 -1.04 -8.76
CA GLY A 27 7.35 -2.13 -9.01
C GLY A 27 7.24 -3.31 -8.04
N LEU A 28 6.09 -3.50 -7.39
CA LEU A 28 5.91 -4.61 -6.47
C LEU A 28 5.69 -5.91 -7.23
N LYS A 29 6.28 -6.99 -6.71
CA LYS A 29 6.21 -8.31 -7.32
C LYS A 29 4.86 -8.97 -7.09
N THR A 30 4.27 -9.49 -8.15
CA THR A 30 2.98 -10.19 -8.12
C THR A 30 2.88 -11.17 -9.28
N GLU A 31 2.04 -12.19 -9.10
CA GLU A 31 1.64 -13.07 -10.20
C GLU A 31 0.47 -12.49 -11.02
N GLY A 32 -0.01 -11.30 -10.66
CA GLY A 32 -1.16 -10.67 -11.30
C GLY A 32 -2.49 -11.13 -10.71
N ILE A 33 -3.56 -10.89 -11.44
CA ILE A 33 -4.91 -11.25 -10.99
C ILE A 33 -5.11 -12.75 -11.13
N ILE A 34 -5.53 -13.38 -10.03
CA ILE A 34 -5.87 -14.80 -9.96
C ILE A 34 -7.29 -14.95 -9.42
N GLY A 35 -7.84 -16.15 -9.49
CA GLY A 35 -9.13 -16.46 -8.90
C GLY A 35 -10.35 -16.01 -9.69
N GLN A 36 -10.18 -15.54 -10.95
CA GLN A 36 -11.28 -15.04 -11.76
C GLN A 36 -12.35 -16.10 -12.05
N GLN A 37 -12.00 -17.38 -11.96
CA GLN A 37 -12.94 -18.48 -12.17
C GLN A 37 -13.99 -18.60 -11.07
N PHE A 38 -13.77 -17.97 -9.93
CA PHE A 38 -14.70 -17.99 -8.81
C PHE A 38 -15.45 -16.67 -8.71
N GLU A 39 -16.73 -16.72 -8.29
CA GLU A 39 -17.49 -15.50 -8.00
C GLU A 39 -16.81 -14.73 -6.86
N HIS A 40 -16.60 -13.43 -7.04
CA HIS A 40 -15.85 -12.57 -6.12
C HIS A 40 -14.44 -13.06 -5.80
N GLY A 41 -13.86 -13.93 -6.66
CA GLY A 41 -12.55 -14.51 -6.40
C GLY A 41 -11.37 -13.74 -6.98
N ALA A 42 -11.60 -12.81 -7.90
CA ALA A 42 -10.52 -12.05 -8.54
C ALA A 42 -9.76 -11.20 -7.52
N VAL A 43 -8.48 -11.44 -7.39
CA VAL A 43 -7.59 -10.82 -6.39
C VAL A 43 -6.17 -10.78 -6.92
N ALA A 44 -5.35 -9.84 -6.45
CA ALA A 44 -3.92 -9.88 -6.70
C ALA A 44 -3.17 -9.78 -5.37
N PHE A 45 -2.09 -10.54 -5.25
CA PHE A 45 -1.21 -10.55 -4.08
C PHE A 45 0.16 -10.01 -4.46
N PHE A 46 0.73 -9.20 -3.58
CA PHE A 46 2.09 -8.68 -3.71
C PHE A 46 2.92 -9.20 -2.54
N ASP A 47 4.11 -9.72 -2.84
CA ASP A 47 5.03 -10.19 -1.82
C ASP A 47 5.78 -9.02 -1.19
N LEU A 48 5.72 -8.94 0.13
CA LEU A 48 6.47 -7.98 0.93
C LEU A 48 7.55 -8.71 1.74
N GLN A 49 8.15 -8.03 2.70
CA GLN A 49 9.21 -8.64 3.51
C GLN A 49 8.67 -9.74 4.44
N SER A 50 9.50 -10.74 4.72
CA SER A 50 9.27 -11.75 5.75
C SER A 50 7.92 -12.49 5.64
N GLY A 51 7.46 -12.71 4.42
CA GLY A 51 6.21 -13.42 4.18
C GLY A 51 4.92 -12.60 4.34
N LEU A 52 5.03 -11.33 4.68
CA LEU A 52 3.88 -10.43 4.66
C LEU A 52 3.43 -10.21 3.21
N LYS A 53 2.14 -10.24 2.98
CA LYS A 53 1.56 -9.97 1.65
C LYS A 53 0.61 -8.79 1.73
N LEU A 54 0.61 -7.99 0.66
CA LEU A 54 -0.43 -7.00 0.39
C LEU A 54 -1.36 -7.60 -0.64
N ALA A 55 -2.67 -7.65 -0.35
CA ALA A 55 -3.68 -8.07 -1.30
C ALA A 55 -4.52 -6.88 -1.73
N ILE A 56 -4.84 -6.81 -3.01
CA ILE A 56 -5.85 -5.89 -3.54
C ILE A 56 -7.06 -6.72 -3.96
N TRP A 57 -8.23 -6.33 -3.45
CA TRP A 57 -9.46 -7.08 -3.65
C TRP A 57 -10.62 -6.09 -3.80
N PRO A 58 -11.53 -6.29 -4.76
CA PRO A 58 -12.65 -5.36 -4.92
C PRO A 58 -13.44 -5.18 -3.61
N ARG A 59 -13.81 -3.94 -3.31
CA ARG A 59 -14.61 -3.63 -2.10
C ARG A 59 -15.89 -4.43 -2.05
N GLU A 60 -16.53 -4.64 -3.20
CA GLU A 60 -17.74 -5.46 -3.29
C GLU A 60 -17.46 -6.92 -2.92
N SER A 61 -16.30 -7.45 -3.27
CA SER A 61 -15.91 -8.81 -2.92
C SER A 61 -15.66 -8.96 -1.42
N ILE A 62 -15.00 -7.98 -0.81
CA ILE A 62 -14.80 -7.94 0.65
C ILE A 62 -16.15 -7.87 1.36
N ALA A 63 -17.07 -7.02 0.88
CA ALA A 63 -18.41 -6.89 1.44
C ALA A 63 -19.17 -8.19 1.35
N HIS A 64 -19.13 -8.86 0.20
CA HIS A 64 -19.78 -10.15 -0.01
C HIS A 64 -19.25 -11.21 0.94
N ASP A 65 -17.93 -11.31 1.06
CA ASP A 65 -17.28 -12.33 1.87
C ASP A 65 -17.47 -12.10 3.38
N SER A 66 -17.39 -10.85 3.80
CA SER A 66 -17.50 -10.49 5.22
C SER A 66 -18.93 -10.33 5.72
N GLY A 67 -19.89 -10.11 4.82
CA GLY A 67 -21.27 -9.77 5.17
C GLY A 67 -21.48 -8.32 5.58
N LEU A 68 -20.47 -7.46 5.44
CA LEU A 68 -20.56 -6.05 5.78
C LEU A 68 -20.99 -5.22 4.57
N PRO A 69 -21.59 -4.02 4.78
CA PRO A 69 -21.88 -3.12 3.68
C PRO A 69 -20.61 -2.68 2.95
N PRO A 70 -20.63 -2.53 1.61
CA PRO A 70 -19.49 -1.98 0.90
C PRO A 70 -19.28 -0.49 1.23
N GLY A 71 -18.03 -0.06 1.20
CA GLY A 71 -17.66 1.31 1.48
C GLY A 71 -16.32 1.43 2.15
N SER A 72 -15.90 2.65 2.42
CA SER A 72 -14.66 2.93 3.13
C SER A 72 -14.97 3.64 4.45
N SER A 73 -14.19 3.32 5.50
CA SER A 73 -14.32 3.94 6.83
C SER A 73 -13.73 5.35 6.91
N GLY A 74 -12.94 5.74 5.93
CA GLY A 74 -12.29 7.04 5.87
C GLY A 74 -10.76 6.94 5.76
N ALA A 75 -10.15 8.00 5.24
CA ALA A 75 -8.73 7.98 4.91
C ALA A 75 -7.81 8.00 6.13
N THR A 76 -8.31 8.41 7.30
CA THR A 76 -7.50 8.53 8.52
C THR A 76 -7.62 7.34 9.47
N GLU A 77 -8.26 6.25 9.05
CA GLU A 77 -8.42 5.07 9.91
C GLU A 77 -7.09 4.33 10.11
N PHE A 78 -6.27 4.24 9.08
CA PHE A 78 -4.92 3.67 9.17
C PHE A 78 -4.06 4.18 8.03
N THR A 79 -2.74 4.04 8.20
CA THR A 79 -1.77 4.32 7.14
C THR A 79 -0.88 3.10 6.94
N LEU A 80 -0.37 2.95 5.73
CA LEU A 80 0.66 1.99 5.42
C LEU A 80 2.00 2.72 5.44
N GLY A 81 2.91 2.29 6.29
CA GLY A 81 4.21 2.93 6.45
C GLY A 81 5.28 2.23 5.62
N HIS A 82 5.99 3.01 4.81
CA HIS A 82 7.16 2.56 4.08
C HIS A 82 8.38 3.32 4.59
N ASN A 83 9.19 2.65 5.42
CA ASN A 83 10.41 3.25 5.95
C ASN A 83 11.55 3.04 4.96
N VAL A 84 12.36 4.08 4.81
CA VAL A 84 13.48 4.11 3.86
C VAL A 84 14.78 4.44 4.59
N LEU A 85 15.92 4.30 3.91
CA LEU A 85 17.25 4.40 4.50
C LEU A 85 17.84 5.82 4.47
N SER A 86 17.22 6.75 3.75
CA SER A 86 17.70 8.12 3.62
C SER A 86 16.60 9.09 3.19
N LYS A 87 16.85 10.39 3.37
CA LYS A 87 15.97 11.44 2.85
C LYS A 87 15.87 11.38 1.32
N ALA A 88 16.99 11.12 0.64
CA ALA A 88 17.02 11.00 -0.81
C ALA A 88 16.14 9.84 -1.30
N GLU A 89 16.15 8.72 -0.59
CA GLU A 89 15.29 7.58 -0.91
C GLU A 89 13.81 7.94 -0.70
N ALA A 90 13.49 8.66 0.36
CA ALA A 90 12.12 9.14 0.59
C ALA A 90 11.64 10.01 -0.57
N ASP A 91 12.46 10.96 -1.03
CA ASP A 91 12.13 11.79 -2.18
C ASP A 91 11.93 10.96 -3.45
N ALA A 92 12.78 9.96 -3.68
CA ALA A 92 12.70 9.09 -4.85
C ALA A 92 11.41 8.26 -4.85
N VAL A 93 11.03 7.70 -3.71
CA VAL A 93 9.79 6.92 -3.58
C VAL A 93 8.57 7.83 -3.77
N MET A 94 8.56 9.03 -3.18
CA MET A 94 7.47 9.98 -3.37
C MET A 94 7.29 10.36 -4.84
N LYS A 95 8.40 10.58 -5.55
CA LYS A 95 8.37 10.84 -6.99
C LYS A 95 7.83 9.65 -7.79
N GLN A 96 8.29 8.45 -7.47
CA GLN A 96 7.81 7.21 -8.11
C GLN A 96 6.30 7.05 -7.92
N ALA A 97 5.80 7.27 -6.72
CA ALA A 97 4.36 7.18 -6.43
C ALA A 97 3.56 8.21 -7.24
N ARG A 98 4.04 9.46 -7.29
CA ARG A 98 3.41 10.51 -8.09
C ARG A 98 3.37 10.13 -9.57
N ASP A 99 4.48 9.66 -10.11
CA ASP A 99 4.58 9.27 -11.53
C ASP A 99 3.69 8.05 -11.83
N ALA A 100 3.42 7.21 -10.84
CA ALA A 100 2.51 6.06 -10.93
C ALA A 100 1.02 6.44 -10.87
N GLY A 101 0.70 7.68 -10.51
CA GLY A 101 -0.68 8.17 -10.44
C GLY A 101 -1.19 8.43 -9.02
N ALA A 102 -0.33 8.39 -8.02
CA ALA A 102 -0.70 8.74 -6.65
C ALA A 102 -0.99 10.25 -6.52
N VAL A 103 -1.85 10.58 -5.56
CA VAL A 103 -2.04 11.96 -5.12
C VAL A 103 -1.06 12.23 -3.98
N ILE A 104 -0.23 13.26 -4.12
CA ILE A 104 0.66 13.67 -3.04
C ILE A 104 -0.15 14.48 -2.04
N VAL A 105 -0.37 13.90 -0.87
CA VAL A 105 -1.12 14.54 0.22
C VAL A 105 -0.25 15.57 0.92
N LYS A 106 1.00 15.19 1.19
CA LYS A 106 1.98 16.06 1.85
C LYS A 106 3.36 15.71 1.34
N ALA A 107 4.04 16.68 0.75
CA ALA A 107 5.40 16.50 0.26
C ALA A 107 6.34 16.11 1.41
N ALA A 108 7.35 15.30 1.11
CA ALA A 108 8.34 14.91 2.09
C ALA A 108 9.07 16.14 2.64
N GLN A 109 9.18 16.20 3.97
CA GLN A 109 9.79 17.32 4.68
C GLN A 109 10.31 16.86 6.04
N ASP A 110 11.15 17.66 6.65
CA ASP A 110 11.64 17.41 8.00
C ASP A 110 10.45 17.33 8.98
N THR A 111 10.53 16.39 9.93
CA THR A 111 9.49 16.15 10.91
C THR A 111 9.91 16.63 12.29
N PHE A 112 8.94 16.85 13.19
CA PHE A 112 9.22 17.26 14.57
C PHE A 112 9.96 16.19 15.37
N TRP A 113 9.89 14.92 14.95
CA TRP A 113 10.52 13.78 15.64
C TRP A 113 11.93 13.46 15.11
N GLY A 114 12.52 14.34 14.30
CA GLY A 114 13.91 14.20 13.85
C GLY A 114 14.08 13.39 12.57
N GLY A 115 13.02 13.12 11.84
CA GLY A 115 13.05 12.39 10.59
C GLY A 115 12.67 13.23 9.39
N TYR A 116 12.23 12.54 8.33
CA TYR A 116 11.84 13.15 7.07
C TYR A 116 10.75 12.27 6.44
N ALA A 117 9.56 12.82 6.20
CA ALA A 117 8.43 12.02 5.75
C ALA A 117 7.47 12.79 4.87
N GLY A 118 6.80 12.05 3.99
CA GLY A 118 5.70 12.52 3.17
C GLY A 118 4.57 11.53 3.14
N TYR A 119 3.43 11.95 2.58
CA TYR A 119 2.24 11.11 2.44
C TYR A 119 1.73 11.15 1.02
N PHE A 120 1.32 9.99 0.51
CA PHE A 120 0.57 9.92 -0.73
C PHE A 120 -0.65 9.03 -0.58
N GLN A 121 -1.63 9.20 -1.47
CA GLN A 121 -2.77 8.30 -1.60
C GLN A 121 -2.66 7.53 -2.91
N ASP A 122 -2.97 6.22 -2.84
CA ASP A 122 -3.12 5.41 -4.03
C ASP A 122 -4.40 5.81 -4.80
N PRO A 123 -4.67 5.23 -5.99
CA PRO A 123 -5.87 5.57 -6.77
C PRO A 123 -7.19 5.31 -6.03
N ASP A 124 -7.18 4.49 -4.99
CA ASP A 124 -8.35 4.16 -4.19
C ASP A 124 -8.38 4.91 -2.84
N LYS A 125 -7.52 5.92 -2.67
CA LYS A 125 -7.43 6.82 -1.52
C LYS A 125 -6.87 6.19 -0.25
N HIS A 126 -6.18 5.06 -0.36
CA HIS A 126 -5.43 4.52 0.76
C HIS A 126 -4.19 5.37 1.00
N VAL A 127 -3.93 5.67 2.28
CA VAL A 127 -2.86 6.59 2.67
C VAL A 127 -1.57 5.81 2.96
N TRP A 128 -0.49 6.24 2.33
CA TRP A 128 0.85 5.75 2.57
C TRP A 128 1.72 6.85 3.16
N GLU A 129 2.50 6.50 4.19
CA GLU A 129 3.56 7.34 4.69
C GLU A 129 4.90 6.80 4.21
N VAL A 130 5.71 7.65 3.59
CA VAL A 130 7.09 7.34 3.22
C VAL A 130 7.99 8.10 4.17
N ALA A 131 8.76 7.40 4.99
CA ALA A 131 9.48 8.02 6.09
C ALA A 131 10.92 7.53 6.19
N TRP A 132 11.83 8.47 6.38
CA TRP A 132 13.15 8.20 6.91
C TRP A 132 13.15 8.56 8.40
N ASN A 133 13.43 7.57 9.24
CA ASN A 133 13.58 7.74 10.67
C ASN A 133 14.93 7.15 11.08
N PRO A 134 15.91 7.97 11.50
CA PRO A 134 17.24 7.46 11.83
C PRO A 134 17.24 6.47 13.00
N ASP A 135 16.17 6.48 13.82
CA ASP A 135 16.03 5.57 14.95
C ASP A 135 15.26 4.29 14.60
N LEU A 136 14.74 4.17 13.37
CA LEU A 136 13.94 3.04 12.92
C LEU A 136 14.26 2.71 11.46
N LEU A 137 15.50 2.34 11.20
CA LEU A 137 15.92 1.97 9.84
C LEU A 137 15.43 0.57 9.49
N PRO A 138 14.85 0.37 8.31
CA PRO A 138 14.42 -0.94 7.88
C PRO A 138 15.62 -1.82 7.52
N ALA A 139 15.44 -3.13 7.66
CA ALA A 139 16.32 -4.07 6.99
C ALA A 139 16.03 -3.99 5.49
N ASP A 140 17.08 -3.88 4.68
CA ASP A 140 16.92 -3.82 3.24
C ASP A 140 16.42 -5.18 2.73
N PRO A 141 15.27 -5.26 2.04
CA PRO A 141 14.79 -6.52 1.51
C PRO A 141 15.73 -7.01 0.40
N SER A 142 16.19 -8.23 0.56
CA SER A 142 17.01 -8.90 -0.45
C SER A 142 16.21 -9.23 -1.71
#